data_00c05a2aa563bbadff0f7c3a0986d782
#
_entry.id   00c05a2aa563bbadff0f7c3a0986d782
#
_cell.length_a   1.000
_cell.length_b   1.000
_cell.length_c   1.000
_cell.angle_alpha   90.00
_cell.angle_beta   90.00
_cell.angle_gamma   90.00
#
_symmetry.space_group_name_H-M   'P 1'
#
loop_
_entity.id
_entity.type
_entity.pdbx_description
1 polymer ?
#
loop_
_entity_poly.entity_id
_entity_poly.type
_entity_poly.pdbx_seq_one_letter_code
_entity_poly.pdbx_strand_id
1 'polypeptide(L)'
;IIDGMYSDLATLATIYPADIERFAILKNATETSKYGSRGASGVIEVTTKKGSNSPFRLSYDGTIGFETSHKTIPMLSAGDYVATANALHLPVVNGGYDTNFQKALLRTGFVQNHHVAFSGGNEQSNYRASIGVMEHKMVVKVNATKNFTAKFDLFQKAFNNLLNIEF
;
A
#
# COMPACT_ATOMS: atom_id res chain seq x y z
N ILE A 1 6.41 -2.89 -14.56
CA ILE A 1 6.55 -1.70 -15.40
C ILE A 1 5.53 -0.69 -14.94
N ILE A 2 5.93 0.55 -14.74
CA ILE A 2 5.07 1.65 -14.33
C ILE A 2 5.24 2.76 -15.39
N ASP A 3 4.15 3.17 -16.00
CA ASP A 3 4.11 4.19 -17.07
C ASP A 3 5.17 3.96 -18.18
N GLY A 4 5.39 2.70 -18.56
CA GLY A 4 6.35 2.30 -19.57
C GLY A 4 7.80 2.13 -19.06
N MET A 5 8.10 2.51 -17.83
CA MET A 5 9.43 2.38 -17.23
C MET A 5 9.58 1.10 -16.40
N TYR A 6 10.76 0.47 -16.49
CA TYR A 6 11.08 -0.66 -15.63
C TYR A 6 11.17 -0.22 -14.16
N SER A 7 10.41 -0.88 -13.31
CA SER A 7 10.33 -0.57 -11.89
C SER A 7 10.27 -1.87 -11.07
N ASP A 8 10.54 -1.80 -9.81
CA ASP A 8 10.45 -2.91 -8.88
C ASP A 8 9.13 -2.89 -8.07
N LEU A 9 8.91 -3.94 -7.27
CA LEU A 9 7.73 -4.04 -6.42
C LEU A 9 7.74 -3.01 -5.26
N ALA A 10 8.93 -2.57 -4.85
CA ALA A 10 9.04 -1.54 -3.81
C ALA A 10 8.52 -0.20 -4.33
N THR A 11 8.90 0.17 -5.55
CA THR A 11 8.37 1.37 -6.23
C THR A 11 6.85 1.27 -6.43
N LEU A 12 6.34 0.10 -6.85
CA LEU A 12 4.89 -0.09 -6.98
C LEU A 12 4.15 0.14 -5.65
N ALA A 13 4.72 -0.32 -4.55
CA ALA A 13 4.12 -0.15 -3.22
C ALA A 13 4.09 1.32 -2.74
N THR A 14 4.84 2.22 -3.39
CA THR A 14 4.80 3.66 -3.07
C THR A 14 3.70 4.41 -3.81
N ILE A 15 3.12 3.82 -4.87
CA ILE A 15 2.05 4.48 -5.63
C ILE A 15 0.75 4.42 -4.82
N TYR A 16 0.10 5.57 -4.67
CA TYR A 16 -1.22 5.58 -4.04
C TYR A 16 -2.24 4.89 -4.95
N PRO A 17 -3.04 3.94 -4.45
CA PRO A 17 -3.97 3.16 -5.29
C PRO A 17 -4.94 4.01 -6.12
N ALA A 18 -5.39 5.17 -5.59
CA ALA A 18 -6.29 6.06 -6.31
C ALA A 18 -5.63 6.77 -7.51
N ASP A 19 -4.29 6.78 -7.60
CA ASP A 19 -3.55 7.29 -8.75
C ASP A 19 -3.34 6.25 -9.85
N ILE A 20 -3.71 4.99 -9.62
CA ILE A 20 -3.66 3.95 -10.65
C ILE A 20 -4.89 4.08 -11.54
N GLU A 21 -4.66 4.16 -12.85
CA GLU A 21 -5.69 4.13 -13.87
C GLU A 21 -5.96 2.70 -14.33
N ARG A 22 -4.87 1.96 -14.60
CA ARG A 22 -4.95 0.61 -15.13
C ARG A 22 -3.87 -0.27 -14.52
N PHE A 23 -4.27 -1.52 -14.24
CA PHE A 23 -3.39 -2.57 -13.79
C PHE A 23 -3.58 -3.80 -14.70
N ALA A 24 -2.52 -4.27 -15.33
CA ALA A 24 -2.55 -5.42 -16.21
C ALA A 24 -1.46 -6.42 -15.87
N ILE A 25 -1.80 -7.71 -15.90
CA ILE A 25 -0.85 -8.80 -15.71
C ILE A 25 -0.70 -9.52 -17.05
N LEU A 26 0.46 -9.38 -17.67
CA LEU A 26 0.81 -9.98 -18.95
C LEU A 26 1.53 -11.31 -18.69
N LYS A 27 0.93 -12.42 -19.12
CA LYS A 27 1.47 -13.78 -18.92
C LYS A 27 1.80 -14.46 -20.24
N ASN A 28 1.24 -13.98 -21.34
CA ASN A 28 1.42 -14.59 -22.65
C ASN A 28 2.76 -14.16 -23.26
N ALA A 29 3.47 -15.09 -23.87
CA ALA A 29 4.76 -14.82 -24.52
C ALA A 29 4.68 -13.71 -25.58
N THR A 30 3.58 -13.62 -26.33
CA THR A 30 3.35 -12.56 -27.32
C THR A 30 3.30 -11.16 -26.68
N GLU A 31 2.64 -11.03 -25.52
CA GLU A 31 2.51 -9.75 -24.82
C GLU A 31 3.81 -9.36 -24.09
N THR A 32 4.53 -10.35 -23.56
CA THR A 32 5.74 -10.12 -22.78
C THR A 32 7.00 -9.99 -23.63
N SER A 33 6.95 -10.42 -24.91
CA SER A 33 8.11 -10.39 -25.84
C SER A 33 8.72 -9.00 -26.00
N LYS A 34 7.90 -7.95 -25.98
CA LYS A 34 8.36 -6.55 -26.05
C LYS A 34 9.26 -6.13 -24.88
N TYR A 35 9.25 -6.89 -23.79
CA TYR A 35 10.07 -6.63 -22.60
C TYR A 35 11.33 -7.51 -22.52
N GLY A 36 11.58 -8.33 -23.58
CA GLY A 36 12.75 -9.19 -23.69
C GLY A 36 12.85 -10.23 -22.57
N SER A 37 14.07 -10.58 -22.19
CA SER A 37 14.32 -11.59 -21.14
C SER A 37 13.72 -11.25 -19.77
N ARG A 38 13.56 -9.98 -19.47
CA ARG A 38 12.93 -9.53 -18.20
C ARG A 38 11.45 -9.87 -18.14
N GLY A 39 10.79 -10.05 -19.28
CA GLY A 39 9.39 -10.43 -19.37
C GLY A 39 9.13 -11.94 -19.29
N ALA A 40 10.17 -12.79 -19.23
CA ALA A 40 10.03 -14.26 -19.32
C ALA A 40 9.14 -14.87 -18.23
N SER A 41 9.11 -14.30 -17.02
CA SER A 41 8.27 -14.75 -15.89
C SER A 41 6.92 -14.03 -15.82
N GLY A 42 6.59 -13.22 -16.81
CA GLY A 42 5.42 -12.34 -16.82
C GLY A 42 5.76 -10.90 -16.47
N VAL A 43 4.83 -9.99 -16.77
CA VAL A 43 4.99 -8.56 -16.54
C VAL A 43 3.75 -8.01 -15.86
N ILE A 44 3.96 -7.21 -14.84
CA ILE A 44 2.94 -6.35 -14.24
C ILE A 44 3.08 -4.98 -14.87
N GLU A 45 2.06 -4.53 -15.60
CA GLU A 45 2.01 -3.22 -16.22
C GLU A 45 1.02 -2.35 -15.46
N VAL A 46 1.50 -1.23 -14.95
CA VAL A 46 0.72 -0.25 -14.22
C VAL A 46 0.75 1.05 -14.99
N THR A 47 -0.44 1.59 -15.26
CA THR A 47 -0.60 2.92 -15.85
C THR A 47 -1.19 3.82 -14.79
N THR A 48 -0.56 4.95 -14.55
CA THR A 48 -1.06 5.93 -13.58
C THR A 48 -1.95 6.97 -14.27
N LYS A 49 -2.86 7.55 -13.49
CA LYS A 49 -3.72 8.62 -13.96
C LYS A 49 -2.89 9.84 -14.31
N LYS A 50 -3.12 10.38 -15.49
CA LYS A 50 -2.51 11.60 -16.01
C LYS A 50 -3.53 12.75 -16.07
N GLY A 51 -3.06 13.94 -16.39
CA GLY A 51 -3.91 15.07 -16.75
C GLY A 51 -4.75 14.75 -17.99
N SER A 52 -5.89 15.37 -18.11
CA SER A 52 -6.78 15.18 -19.25
C SER A 52 -7.30 16.52 -19.78
N ASN A 53 -7.72 16.52 -21.05
CA ASN A 53 -8.40 17.66 -21.65
C ASN A 53 -9.81 17.80 -21.04
N SER A 54 -9.88 18.39 -19.88
CA SER A 54 -11.11 18.59 -19.11
C SER A 54 -11.03 19.85 -18.25
N PRO A 55 -12.17 20.45 -17.89
CA PRO A 55 -12.19 21.49 -16.87
C PRO A 55 -11.52 21.02 -15.58
N PHE A 56 -11.11 21.99 -14.76
CA PHE A 56 -10.54 21.72 -13.44
C PHE A 56 -11.42 20.75 -12.64
N ARG A 57 -10.80 19.70 -12.13
CA ARG A 57 -11.41 18.71 -11.25
C ARG A 57 -10.57 18.57 -9.98
N LEU A 58 -11.26 18.60 -8.84
CA LEU A 58 -10.71 18.27 -7.55
C LEU A 58 -11.36 16.95 -7.11
N SER A 59 -10.55 15.97 -6.70
CA SER A 59 -11.04 14.72 -6.11
C SER A 59 -10.41 14.52 -4.74
N TYR A 60 -11.20 13.96 -3.83
CA TYR A 60 -10.77 13.52 -2.53
C TYR A 60 -11.25 12.09 -2.30
N ASP A 61 -10.32 11.22 -1.95
CA ASP A 61 -10.58 9.84 -1.55
C ASP A 61 -10.10 9.65 -0.11
N GLY A 62 -11.02 9.23 0.75
CA GLY A 62 -10.72 9.01 2.17
C GLY A 62 -11.23 7.67 2.66
N THR A 63 -10.42 6.95 3.43
CA THR A 63 -10.79 5.71 4.09
C THR A 63 -10.32 5.72 5.53
N ILE A 64 -11.21 5.34 6.45
CA ILE A 64 -10.90 5.14 7.85
C ILE A 64 -11.40 3.74 8.23
N GLY A 65 -10.57 2.99 8.93
CA GLY A 65 -10.89 1.63 9.34
C GLY A 65 -10.27 1.26 10.69
N PHE A 66 -10.85 0.25 11.33
CA PHE A 66 -10.36 -0.35 12.55
C PHE A 66 -10.13 -1.84 12.33
N GLU A 67 -9.03 -2.36 12.86
CA GLU A 67 -8.67 -3.76 12.79
C GLU A 67 -8.64 -4.35 14.18
N THR A 68 -9.28 -5.50 14.36
CA THR A 68 -9.28 -6.22 15.64
C THR A 68 -8.86 -7.67 15.42
N SER A 69 -8.20 -8.26 16.40
CA SER A 69 -7.94 -9.69 16.38
C SER A 69 -9.25 -10.45 16.60
N HIS A 70 -9.63 -11.29 15.66
CA HIS A 70 -10.86 -12.11 15.77
C HIS A 70 -10.73 -13.20 16.84
N LYS A 71 -9.54 -13.81 16.97
CA LYS A 71 -9.26 -14.85 17.95
C LYS A 71 -7.83 -14.70 18.48
N THR A 72 -7.67 -15.04 19.76
CA THR A 72 -6.36 -15.26 20.37
C THR A 72 -6.15 -16.77 20.55
N ILE A 73 -4.91 -17.20 20.57
CA ILE A 73 -4.56 -18.60 20.85
C ILE A 73 -4.84 -18.86 22.32
N PRO A 74 -5.61 -19.91 22.69
CA PRO A 74 -5.78 -20.28 24.09
C PRO A 74 -4.41 -20.61 24.69
N MET A 75 -4.07 -19.95 25.78
CA MET A 75 -2.83 -20.20 26.52
C MET A 75 -3.19 -20.53 27.97
N LEU A 76 -2.38 -21.37 28.59
CA LEU A 76 -2.51 -21.64 30.02
C LEU A 76 -2.22 -20.36 30.82
N SER A 77 -3.00 -20.13 31.88
CA SER A 77 -2.64 -19.15 32.88
C SER A 77 -1.38 -19.62 33.63
N ALA A 78 -0.72 -18.73 34.35
CA ALA A 78 0.41 -19.12 35.18
C ALA A 78 0.01 -20.18 36.23
N GLY A 79 -1.19 -20.05 36.80
CA GLY A 79 -1.76 -21.01 37.73
C GLY A 79 -1.97 -22.40 37.12
N ASP A 80 -2.62 -22.44 35.94
CA ASP A 80 -2.87 -23.71 35.23
C ASP A 80 -1.56 -24.37 34.81
N TYR A 81 -0.56 -23.57 34.36
CA TYR A 81 0.75 -24.07 34.01
C TYR A 81 1.44 -24.74 35.20
N VAL A 82 1.49 -24.05 36.35
CA VAL A 82 2.09 -24.57 37.58
C VAL A 82 1.36 -25.82 38.06
N ALA A 83 0.02 -25.81 38.05
CA ALA A 83 -0.77 -27.00 38.44
C ALA A 83 -0.49 -28.20 37.53
N THR A 84 -0.44 -27.97 36.23
CA THR A 84 -0.13 -29.03 35.25
C THR A 84 1.29 -29.56 35.41
N ALA A 85 2.28 -28.69 35.58
CA ALA A 85 3.67 -29.08 35.78
C ALA A 85 3.84 -29.90 37.04
N ASN A 86 3.22 -29.52 38.17
CA ASN A 86 3.20 -30.26 39.41
C ASN A 86 2.56 -31.64 39.26
N ALA A 87 1.42 -31.72 38.55
CA ALA A 87 0.76 -32.98 38.27
C ALA A 87 1.63 -33.96 37.43
N LEU A 88 2.48 -33.43 36.58
CA LEU A 88 3.43 -34.17 35.74
C LEU A 88 4.81 -34.36 36.43
N HIS A 89 4.96 -33.96 37.69
CA HIS A 89 6.21 -34.02 38.46
C HIS A 89 7.38 -33.30 37.76
N LEU A 90 7.08 -32.26 36.98
CA LEU A 90 8.09 -31.42 36.32
C LEU A 90 8.56 -30.29 37.25
N PRO A 91 9.86 -29.99 37.25
CA PRO A 91 10.37 -28.85 38.03
C PRO A 91 9.77 -27.53 37.47
N VAL A 92 9.14 -26.76 38.32
CA VAL A 92 8.60 -25.45 37.95
C VAL A 92 8.95 -24.41 38.99
N VAL A 93 9.37 -23.23 38.53
CA VAL A 93 9.59 -22.06 39.38
C VAL A 93 8.44 -21.08 39.08
N ASN A 94 7.61 -20.80 40.08
CA ASN A 94 6.58 -19.79 39.97
C ASN A 94 7.19 -18.42 40.31
N GLY A 95 7.35 -17.56 39.31
CA GLY A 95 7.83 -16.19 39.47
C GLY A 95 6.83 -15.21 40.07
N GLY A 96 5.59 -15.64 40.35
CA GLY A 96 4.53 -14.82 40.92
C GLY A 96 3.81 -13.86 39.94
N TYR A 97 4.05 -14.04 38.64
CA TYR A 97 3.44 -13.21 37.59
C TYR A 97 2.52 -14.05 36.70
N ASP A 98 1.38 -13.46 36.32
CA ASP A 98 0.44 -14.05 35.35
C ASP A 98 0.15 -13.00 34.25
N THR A 99 1.07 -12.87 33.30
CA THR A 99 0.98 -11.89 32.26
C THR A 99 0.46 -12.50 30.95
N ASN A 100 -0.70 -12.06 30.51
CA ASN A 100 -1.22 -12.41 29.20
C ASN A 100 -0.47 -11.59 28.12
N PHE A 101 0.59 -12.16 27.57
CA PHE A 101 1.45 -11.51 26.57
C PHE A 101 0.70 -11.23 25.26
N GLN A 102 -0.25 -12.07 24.86
CA GLN A 102 -1.06 -11.79 23.67
C GLN A 102 -1.87 -10.49 23.87
N LYS A 103 -2.57 -10.38 24.99
CA LYS A 103 -3.32 -9.16 25.32
C LYS A 103 -2.43 -7.94 25.48
N ALA A 104 -1.22 -8.11 26.00
CA ALA A 104 -0.24 -7.04 26.15
C ALA A 104 0.30 -6.54 24.80
N LEU A 105 0.49 -7.44 23.82
CA LEU A 105 1.01 -7.13 22.50
C LEU A 105 -0.04 -6.64 21.52
N LEU A 106 -1.31 -7.01 21.72
CA LEU A 106 -2.38 -6.67 20.80
C LEU A 106 -3.05 -5.34 21.17
N ARG A 107 -3.55 -4.66 20.17
CA ARG A 107 -4.40 -3.48 20.27
C ARG A 107 -5.46 -3.52 19.16
N THR A 108 -6.45 -2.65 19.24
CA THR A 108 -7.22 -2.30 18.06
C THR A 108 -6.33 -1.50 17.12
N GLY A 109 -6.12 -2.02 15.92
CA GLY A 109 -5.40 -1.34 14.85
C GLY A 109 -6.26 -0.21 14.27
N PHE A 110 -5.60 0.74 13.63
CA PHE A 110 -6.24 1.89 13.01
C PHE A 110 -5.63 2.13 11.63
N VAL A 111 -6.49 2.24 10.63
CA VAL A 111 -6.11 2.55 9.24
C VAL A 111 -6.76 3.84 8.84
N GLN A 112 -5.98 4.76 8.32
CA GLN A 112 -6.50 5.96 7.67
C GLN A 112 -5.71 6.24 6.39
N ASN A 113 -6.44 6.54 5.33
CA ASN A 113 -5.90 6.92 4.04
C ASN A 113 -6.61 8.18 3.58
N HIS A 114 -5.85 9.16 3.15
CA HIS A 114 -6.35 10.42 2.61
C HIS A 114 -5.60 10.72 1.33
N HIS A 115 -6.32 11.00 0.28
CA HIS A 115 -5.76 11.33 -1.02
C HIS A 115 -6.52 12.48 -1.64
N VAL A 116 -5.80 13.49 -2.07
CA VAL A 116 -6.32 14.65 -2.79
C VAL A 116 -5.65 14.71 -4.14
N ALA A 117 -6.43 14.85 -5.20
CA ALA A 117 -5.89 15.08 -6.52
C ALA A 117 -6.66 16.18 -7.23
N PHE A 118 -5.93 17.01 -7.97
CA PHE A 118 -6.49 17.98 -8.87
C PHE A 118 -5.92 17.80 -10.27
N SER A 119 -6.74 17.96 -11.25
CA SER A 119 -6.38 17.82 -12.67
C SER A 119 -7.19 18.75 -13.53
N GLY A 120 -6.69 19.05 -14.69
CA GLY A 120 -7.39 19.85 -15.69
C GLY A 120 -6.50 20.11 -16.90
N GLY A 121 -7.04 20.83 -17.86
CA GLY A 121 -6.28 21.21 -19.03
C GLY A 121 -7.11 21.37 -20.28
N ASN A 122 -6.42 21.49 -21.37
CA ASN A 122 -6.95 21.60 -22.73
C ASN A 122 -6.12 20.73 -23.68
N GLU A 123 -6.38 20.81 -24.98
CA GLU A 123 -5.65 20.02 -26.00
C GLU A 123 -4.16 20.30 -26.09
N GLN A 124 -3.71 21.45 -25.61
CA GLN A 124 -2.32 21.90 -25.69
C GLN A 124 -1.55 21.68 -24.39
N SER A 125 -2.27 21.74 -23.25
CA SER A 125 -1.66 21.62 -21.93
C SER A 125 -2.63 20.94 -20.98
N ASN A 126 -2.17 19.89 -20.32
CA ASN A 126 -2.92 19.29 -19.22
C ASN A 126 -1.98 18.93 -18.07
N TYR A 127 -2.57 18.88 -16.91
CA TYR A 127 -1.84 18.62 -15.67
C TYR A 127 -2.65 17.76 -14.71
N ARG A 128 -1.93 17.05 -13.86
CA ARG A 128 -2.46 16.38 -12.67
C ARG A 128 -1.46 16.50 -11.55
N ALA A 129 -1.93 16.82 -10.37
CA ALA A 129 -1.15 16.70 -9.16
C ALA A 129 -1.96 15.97 -8.09
N SER A 130 -1.30 15.13 -7.30
CA SER A 130 -1.91 14.41 -6.21
C SER A 130 -1.01 14.35 -4.99
N ILE A 131 -1.63 14.28 -3.82
CA ILE A 131 -0.98 14.09 -2.53
C ILE A 131 -1.77 13.03 -1.78
N GLY A 132 -1.05 12.02 -1.28
CA GLY A 132 -1.61 10.92 -0.51
C GLY A 132 -0.90 10.75 0.82
N VAL A 133 -1.67 10.44 1.86
CA VAL A 133 -1.17 10.05 3.18
C VAL A 133 -1.87 8.75 3.56
N MET A 134 -1.08 7.74 3.89
CA MET A 134 -1.57 6.44 4.37
C MET A 134 -0.93 6.17 5.72
N GLU A 135 -1.73 5.90 6.73
CA GLU A 135 -1.28 5.48 8.04
C GLU A 135 -1.98 4.18 8.43
N HIS A 136 -1.20 3.18 8.78
CA HIS A 136 -1.67 1.87 9.21
C HIS A 136 -1.00 1.48 10.52
N LYS A 137 -1.72 1.59 11.61
CA LYS A 137 -1.36 1.06 12.93
C LYS A 137 -1.95 -0.34 13.04
N MET A 138 -1.13 -1.36 12.86
CA MET A 138 -1.57 -2.76 12.86
C MET A 138 -2.00 -3.23 14.24
N VAL A 139 -2.66 -4.38 14.29
CA VAL A 139 -3.15 -5.01 15.53
C VAL A 139 -2.01 -5.33 16.50
N VAL A 140 -0.81 -5.65 16.02
CA VAL A 140 0.39 -5.82 16.85
C VAL A 140 0.99 -4.45 17.12
N LYS A 141 1.12 -4.08 18.41
CA LYS A 141 1.50 -2.73 18.86
C LYS A 141 2.79 -2.17 18.28
N VAL A 142 3.75 -3.03 17.97
CA VAL A 142 5.06 -2.61 17.43
C VAL A 142 5.04 -2.32 15.93
N ASN A 143 3.97 -2.71 15.24
CA ASN A 143 3.87 -2.55 13.79
C ASN A 143 3.01 -1.33 13.43
N ALA A 144 3.64 -0.40 12.74
CA ALA A 144 2.96 0.74 12.14
C ALA A 144 3.67 1.14 10.84
N THR A 145 2.90 1.57 9.87
CA THR A 145 3.41 2.09 8.59
C THR A 145 2.79 3.45 8.35
N LYS A 146 3.58 4.39 7.88
CA LYS A 146 3.11 5.70 7.43
C LYS A 146 3.79 6.05 6.12
N ASN A 147 3.00 6.26 5.08
CA ASN A 147 3.46 6.62 3.75
C ASN A 147 2.91 7.99 3.38
N PHE A 148 3.77 8.80 2.79
CA PHE A 148 3.41 10.05 2.15
C PHE A 148 3.80 9.97 0.69
N THR A 149 2.88 10.28 -0.21
CA THR A 149 3.10 10.28 -1.65
C THR A 149 2.72 11.64 -2.23
N ALA A 150 3.52 12.12 -3.17
CA ALA A 150 3.17 13.28 -3.97
C ALA A 150 3.54 12.97 -5.42
N LYS A 151 2.63 13.25 -6.34
CA LYS A 151 2.81 13.03 -7.77
C LYS A 151 2.40 14.29 -8.52
N PHE A 152 3.17 14.60 -9.55
CA PHE A 152 2.86 15.68 -10.46
C PHE A 152 3.10 15.22 -11.90
N ASP A 153 2.11 15.40 -12.74
CA ASP A 153 2.17 15.14 -14.18
C ASP A 153 1.82 16.40 -14.93
N LEU A 154 2.62 16.75 -15.91
CA LEU A 154 2.39 17.84 -16.83
C LEU A 154 2.61 17.38 -18.25
N PHE A 155 1.67 17.69 -19.12
CA PHE A 155 1.81 17.53 -20.55
C PHE A 155 1.62 18.88 -21.22
N GLN A 156 2.58 19.29 -22.07
CA GLN A 156 2.56 20.54 -22.79
C GLN A 156 2.98 20.33 -24.25
N LYS A 157 2.14 20.78 -25.17
CA LYS A 157 2.51 20.90 -26.59
C LYS A 157 3.05 22.30 -26.85
N ALA A 158 4.17 22.37 -27.53
CA ALA A 158 4.81 23.63 -27.91
C ALA A 158 5.09 23.69 -29.42
N PHE A 159 5.35 24.86 -29.96
CA PHE A 159 5.71 25.11 -31.35
C PHE A 159 4.72 24.49 -32.37
N ASN A 160 3.45 24.80 -32.24
CA ASN A 160 2.37 24.23 -33.10
C ASN A 160 2.36 22.71 -33.15
N ASN A 161 2.46 22.06 -32.00
CA ASN A 161 2.51 20.59 -31.82
C ASN A 161 3.80 19.91 -32.34
N LEU A 162 4.84 20.65 -32.65
CA LEU A 162 6.14 20.07 -33.06
C LEU A 162 6.95 19.54 -31.87
N LEU A 163 6.68 20.01 -30.66
CA LEU A 163 7.36 19.56 -29.45
C LEU A 163 6.32 19.16 -28.38
N ASN A 164 6.42 17.92 -27.90
CA ASN A 164 5.67 17.45 -26.75
C ASN A 164 6.62 17.35 -25.54
N ILE A 165 6.26 18.04 -24.47
CA ILE A 165 6.97 18.01 -23.18
C ILE A 165 6.09 17.21 -22.23
N GLU A 166 6.63 16.16 -21.65
CA GLU A 166 5.99 15.33 -20.63
C GLU A 166 6.92 15.26 -19.42
N PHE A 167 6.37 15.58 -18.26
CA PHE A 167 7.09 15.59 -16.99
C PHE A 167 6.27 14.84 -15.93
#